data_905c219e1bd367e385f6bd51c0eeb714
#
_entry.id   905c219e1bd367e385f6bd51c0eeb714
#
_cell.length_a   1.000
_cell.length_b   1.000
_cell.length_c   1.000
_cell.angle_alpha   90.00
_cell.angle_beta   90.00
_cell.angle_gamma   90.00
#
_symmetry.space_group_name_H-M   'P 1'
#
loop_
_entity.id
_entity.type
_entity.pdbx_description
1 polymer ?
#
loop_
_entity_poly.entity_id
_entity_poly.type
_entity_poly.pdbx_seq_one_letter_code
_entity_poly.pdbx_strand_id
1 'polypeptide(L)'
;MKGFRIFVAGVLLAMAATATAQERSYTEGHVTAVTSVKVMDGQFENYMHFLDTTYKASMEAAKKAGLILDYAVLAGSPRRSEDADLYLIVTYPNLGALDGLDDKMEPIMAQATKMNMAQREEASGKRTVMRTILGTELVRELTLK
;
A
#
# COMPACT_ATOMS: atom_id res chain seq x y z
N MET A 1 19.91 -82.41 5.83
CA MET A 1 20.96 -81.32 5.82
C MET A 1 20.25 -79.99 6.01
N LYS A 2 20.58 -79.31 7.05
CA LYS A 2 19.86 -78.11 7.56
C LYS A 2 20.39 -76.87 6.87
N GLY A 3 19.53 -76.18 6.08
CA GLY A 3 19.89 -74.94 5.46
C GLY A 3 19.68 -73.77 6.46
N PHE A 4 20.77 -73.06 6.70
CA PHE A 4 20.84 -71.89 7.59
C PHE A 4 20.38 -70.63 6.76
N ARG A 5 19.22 -70.06 7.06
CA ARG A 5 18.73 -68.81 6.49
C ARG A 5 19.22 -67.66 7.29
N ILE A 6 20.19 -66.87 6.77
CA ILE A 6 20.63 -65.62 7.36
C ILE A 6 19.59 -64.51 6.96
N PHE A 7 18.90 -64.01 7.96
CA PHE A 7 18.07 -62.81 7.83
C PHE A 7 18.97 -61.57 8.03
N VAL A 8 19.24 -60.84 6.96
CA VAL A 8 19.90 -59.53 7.04
C VAL A 8 18.79 -58.49 7.24
N ALA A 9 18.62 -58.03 8.47
CA ALA A 9 17.75 -56.89 8.78
C ALA A 9 18.51 -55.61 8.45
N GLY A 10 18.11 -54.99 7.32
CA GLY A 10 18.61 -53.65 6.95
C GLY A 10 17.95 -52.58 7.78
N VAL A 11 18.69 -51.98 8.70
CA VAL A 11 18.23 -50.78 9.42
C VAL A 11 18.39 -49.60 8.50
N LEU A 12 17.25 -49.13 7.90
CA LEU A 12 17.21 -47.83 7.23
C LEU A 12 17.20 -46.72 8.29
N LEU A 13 18.35 -46.10 8.50
CA LEU A 13 18.47 -44.89 9.30
C LEU A 13 17.90 -43.70 8.50
N ALA A 14 16.62 -43.33 8.73
CA ALA A 14 16.04 -42.14 8.17
C ALA A 14 16.66 -40.91 8.86
N MET A 15 17.64 -40.28 8.21
CA MET A 15 18.09 -38.93 8.60
C MET A 15 17.01 -37.93 8.32
N ALA A 16 16.21 -37.60 9.33
CA ALA A 16 15.33 -36.43 9.29
C ALA A 16 16.23 -35.17 9.27
N ALA A 17 16.46 -34.62 8.09
CA ALA A 17 17.07 -33.30 7.95
C ALA A 17 16.07 -32.29 8.56
N THR A 18 16.30 -31.85 9.78
CA THR A 18 15.61 -30.70 10.36
C THR A 18 16.08 -29.47 9.60
N ALA A 19 15.28 -29.04 8.61
CA ALA A 19 15.45 -27.74 7.98
C ALA A 19 15.17 -26.69 9.09
N THR A 20 16.23 -26.18 9.72
CA THR A 20 16.14 -25.01 10.56
C THR A 20 15.79 -23.83 9.65
N ALA A 21 14.51 -23.43 9.64
CA ALA A 21 14.11 -22.21 8.97
C ALA A 21 14.95 -21.07 9.58
N GLN A 22 15.79 -20.43 8.76
CA GLN A 22 16.61 -19.31 9.20
C GLN A 22 15.67 -18.22 9.72
N GLU A 23 15.83 -17.85 10.98
CA GLU A 23 15.02 -16.81 11.59
C GLU A 23 15.32 -15.47 10.93
N ARG A 24 14.27 -14.79 10.43
CA ARG A 24 14.44 -13.47 9.80
C ARG A 24 14.86 -12.44 10.85
N SER A 25 15.77 -11.54 10.46
CA SER A 25 16.25 -10.45 11.31
C SER A 25 15.27 -9.26 11.41
N TYR A 26 14.05 -9.40 10.87
CA TYR A 26 13.02 -8.37 10.86
C TYR A 26 11.62 -8.98 10.89
N THR A 27 10.65 -8.16 11.27
CA THR A 27 9.22 -8.43 11.10
C THR A 27 8.63 -7.46 10.09
N GLU A 28 7.69 -7.97 9.29
CA GLU A 28 6.97 -7.17 8.30
C GLU A 28 5.81 -6.44 8.98
N GLY A 29 5.74 -5.13 8.78
CA GLY A 29 4.71 -4.25 9.31
C GLY A 29 3.69 -3.81 8.25
N HIS A 30 3.19 -2.59 8.43
CA HIS A 30 2.19 -1.97 7.57
C HIS A 30 2.71 -1.73 6.14
N VAL A 31 1.77 -1.59 5.22
CA VAL A 31 2.05 -1.21 3.84
C VAL A 31 1.58 0.22 3.62
N THR A 32 2.42 1.02 3.01
CA THR A 32 2.14 2.43 2.75
C THR A 32 2.24 2.72 1.26
N ALA A 33 1.16 3.29 0.70
CA ALA A 33 1.18 3.85 -0.64
C ALA A 33 1.72 5.29 -0.56
N VAL A 34 2.74 5.58 -1.35
CA VAL A 34 3.37 6.90 -1.47
C VAL A 34 3.12 7.41 -2.88
N THR A 35 2.20 8.36 -3.01
CA THR A 35 1.89 9.00 -4.30
C THR A 35 2.67 10.30 -4.43
N SER A 36 3.55 10.37 -5.41
CA SER A 36 4.37 11.55 -5.73
C SER A 36 3.59 12.49 -6.64
N VAL A 37 3.48 13.75 -6.24
CA VAL A 37 2.69 14.76 -6.93
C VAL A 37 3.54 15.97 -7.27
N LYS A 38 3.52 16.37 -8.55
CA LYS A 38 4.04 17.65 -9.02
C LYS A 38 2.91 18.65 -9.13
N VAL A 39 3.02 19.78 -8.45
CA VAL A 39 2.01 20.85 -8.50
C VAL A 39 2.38 21.81 -9.63
N MET A 40 1.38 22.22 -10.41
CA MET A 40 1.57 23.18 -11.50
C MET A 40 1.80 24.58 -10.94
N ASP A 41 2.62 25.36 -11.65
CA ASP A 41 2.95 26.72 -11.22
C ASP A 41 1.68 27.56 -10.97
N GLY A 42 1.65 28.24 -9.81
CA GLY A 42 0.50 29.07 -9.39
C GLY A 42 -0.72 28.28 -8.91
N GLN A 43 -0.67 26.94 -8.85
CA GLN A 43 -1.81 26.10 -8.47
C GLN A 43 -1.70 25.50 -7.06
N PHE A 44 -0.67 25.85 -6.30
CA PHE A 44 -0.43 25.23 -5.01
C PHE A 44 -1.63 25.39 -4.04
N GLU A 45 -2.13 26.60 -3.86
CA GLU A 45 -3.27 26.86 -2.96
C GLU A 45 -4.56 26.20 -3.46
N ASN A 46 -4.80 26.19 -4.78
CA ASN A 46 -5.96 25.53 -5.36
C ASN A 46 -5.93 24.03 -5.10
N TYR A 47 -4.75 23.41 -5.24
CA TYR A 47 -4.58 22.00 -4.97
C TYR A 47 -4.67 21.67 -3.47
N MET A 48 -4.07 22.50 -2.60
CA MET A 48 -4.18 22.36 -1.15
C MET A 48 -5.64 22.50 -0.68
N HIS A 49 -6.41 23.39 -1.26
CA HIS A 49 -7.85 23.48 -0.98
C HIS A 49 -8.60 22.19 -1.35
N PHE A 50 -8.31 21.60 -2.51
CA PHE A 50 -8.84 20.27 -2.87
C PHE A 50 -8.45 19.20 -1.85
N LEU A 51 -7.19 19.20 -1.41
CA LEU A 51 -6.70 18.22 -0.43
C LEU A 51 -7.39 18.39 0.95
N ASP A 52 -7.57 19.62 1.42
CA ASP A 52 -8.24 19.88 2.71
C ASP A 52 -9.75 19.60 2.67
N THR A 53 -10.37 19.64 1.52
CA THR A 53 -11.81 19.40 1.36
C THR A 53 -12.10 17.98 0.88
N THR A 54 -12.08 17.76 -0.42
CA THR A 54 -12.55 16.51 -1.04
C THR A 54 -11.66 15.30 -0.70
N TYR A 55 -10.35 15.47 -0.77
CA TYR A 55 -9.42 14.37 -0.46
C TYR A 55 -9.51 13.96 1.02
N LYS A 56 -9.44 14.93 1.92
CA LYS A 56 -9.55 14.71 3.37
C LYS A 56 -10.87 14.02 3.74
N ALA A 57 -12.00 14.52 3.22
CA ALA A 57 -13.30 13.89 3.47
C ALA A 57 -13.33 12.43 3.04
N SER A 58 -12.73 12.12 1.90
CA SER A 58 -12.60 10.76 1.37
C SER A 58 -11.72 9.87 2.26
N MET A 59 -10.57 10.37 2.69
CA MET A 59 -9.62 9.62 3.54
C MET A 59 -10.19 9.40 4.95
N GLU A 60 -10.85 10.40 5.53
CA GLU A 60 -11.52 10.24 6.83
C GLU A 60 -12.64 9.19 6.76
N ALA A 61 -13.42 9.18 5.68
CA ALA A 61 -14.45 8.17 5.47
C ALA A 61 -13.85 6.75 5.33
N ALA A 62 -12.76 6.60 4.59
CA ALA A 62 -12.03 5.34 4.42
C ALA A 62 -11.42 4.85 5.75
N LYS A 63 -10.84 5.76 6.54
CA LYS A 63 -10.28 5.48 7.86
C LYS A 63 -11.36 5.04 8.84
N LYS A 64 -12.49 5.73 8.86
CA LYS A 64 -13.68 5.36 9.68
C LYS A 64 -14.24 3.99 9.29
N ALA A 65 -14.18 3.63 8.02
CA ALA A 65 -14.59 2.32 7.53
C ALA A 65 -13.57 1.20 7.79
N GLY A 66 -12.39 1.53 8.32
CA GLY A 66 -11.32 0.58 8.61
C GLY A 66 -10.58 0.07 7.36
N LEU A 67 -10.73 0.72 6.21
CA LEU A 67 -10.05 0.34 4.97
C LEU A 67 -8.61 0.84 4.92
N ILE A 68 -8.31 1.92 5.61
CA ILE A 68 -6.96 2.45 5.81
C ILE A 68 -6.71 2.66 7.31
N LEU A 69 -5.45 2.64 7.71
CA LEU A 69 -5.03 2.94 9.08
C LEU A 69 -4.86 4.44 9.28
N ASP A 70 -4.19 5.08 8.34
CA ASP A 70 -3.88 6.50 8.41
C ASP A 70 -3.58 7.08 7.04
N TYR A 71 -3.54 8.41 6.95
CA TYR A 71 -3.11 9.13 5.76
C TYR A 71 -2.39 10.42 6.15
N ALA A 72 -1.53 10.91 5.28
CA ALA A 72 -0.81 12.17 5.46
C ALA A 72 -0.55 12.86 4.12
N VAL A 73 -0.39 14.16 4.16
CA VAL A 73 0.15 14.96 3.06
C VAL A 73 1.47 15.55 3.50
N LEU A 74 2.55 15.22 2.79
CA LEU A 74 3.90 15.71 3.10
C LEU A 74 4.35 16.68 2.02
N ALA A 75 4.91 17.81 2.41
CA ALA A 75 5.58 18.72 1.50
C ALA A 75 7.00 18.23 1.24
N GLY A 76 7.37 18.13 -0.03
CA GLY A 76 8.72 17.87 -0.47
C GLY A 76 9.55 19.14 -0.55
N SER A 77 10.86 18.97 -0.67
CA SER A 77 11.80 20.04 -1.03
C SER A 77 12.49 19.62 -2.33
N PRO A 78 11.87 19.87 -3.49
CA PRO A 78 12.37 19.40 -4.77
C PRO A 78 13.77 19.99 -5.04
N ARG A 79 14.70 19.16 -5.53
CA ARG A 79 16.05 19.56 -5.92
C ARG A 79 16.13 19.84 -7.42
N ARG A 80 15.20 19.25 -8.18
CA ARG A 80 15.09 19.38 -9.63
C ARG A 80 13.65 19.75 -9.99
N SER A 81 13.45 20.34 -11.14
CA SER A 81 12.13 20.77 -11.61
C SER A 81 11.12 19.63 -11.75
N GLU A 82 11.59 18.42 -12.01
CA GLU A 82 10.79 17.21 -12.17
C GLU A 82 10.49 16.48 -10.87
N ASP A 83 11.14 16.82 -9.75
CA ASP A 83 10.89 16.19 -8.46
C ASP A 83 9.49 16.55 -7.91
N ALA A 84 8.94 15.68 -7.07
CA ALA A 84 7.63 15.92 -6.44
C ALA A 84 7.67 17.10 -5.47
N ASP A 85 6.58 17.87 -5.47
CA ASP A 85 6.35 18.93 -4.48
C ASP A 85 5.60 18.42 -3.25
N LEU A 86 4.73 17.42 -3.45
CA LEU A 86 3.93 16.81 -2.40
C LEU A 86 3.97 15.29 -2.50
N TYR A 87 3.83 14.63 -1.36
CA TYR A 87 3.62 13.20 -1.24
C TYR A 87 2.29 12.95 -0.51
N LEU A 88 1.39 12.20 -1.14
CA LEU A 88 0.18 11.72 -0.51
C LEU A 88 0.46 10.32 0.02
N ILE A 89 0.32 10.15 1.32
CA ILE A 89 0.64 8.93 2.04
C ILE A 89 -0.64 8.27 2.50
N VAL A 90 -0.81 6.97 2.22
CA VAL A 90 -1.93 6.17 2.74
C VAL A 90 -1.38 4.87 3.30
N THR A 91 -1.66 4.60 4.57
CA THR A 91 -1.18 3.41 5.28
C THR A 91 -2.28 2.37 5.41
N TYR A 92 -1.99 1.15 4.99
CA TYR A 92 -2.86 -0.03 5.04
C TYR A 92 -2.35 -1.05 6.06
N PRO A 93 -3.21 -1.89 6.64
CA PRO A 93 -2.79 -2.90 7.61
C PRO A 93 -1.75 -3.88 7.05
N ASN A 94 -1.91 -4.31 5.83
CA ASN A 94 -1.04 -5.27 5.13
C ASN A 94 -1.36 -5.27 3.62
N LEU A 95 -0.62 -6.06 2.83
CA LEU A 95 -0.86 -6.18 1.39
C LEU A 95 -2.25 -6.76 1.06
N GLY A 96 -2.76 -7.70 1.86
CA GLY A 96 -4.09 -8.28 1.67
C GLY A 96 -5.24 -7.26 1.80
N ALA A 97 -5.00 -6.12 2.47
CA ALA A 97 -5.98 -5.05 2.54
C ALA A 97 -6.25 -4.38 1.18
N LEU A 98 -5.35 -4.56 0.21
CA LEU A 98 -5.49 -4.03 -1.15
C LEU A 98 -6.38 -4.92 -2.02
N ASP A 99 -6.65 -6.16 -1.61
CA ASP A 99 -7.49 -7.08 -2.39
C ASP A 99 -8.95 -6.60 -2.41
N GLY A 100 -9.45 -6.31 -3.61
CA GLY A 100 -10.80 -5.78 -3.81
C GLY A 100 -11.03 -4.40 -3.15
N LEU A 101 -9.96 -3.63 -2.95
CA LEU A 101 -10.03 -2.32 -2.29
C LEU A 101 -10.92 -1.35 -3.06
N ASP A 102 -10.84 -1.32 -4.39
CA ASP A 102 -11.63 -0.41 -5.22
C ASP A 102 -13.12 -0.63 -5.02
N ASP A 103 -13.58 -1.89 -5.01
CA ASP A 103 -14.98 -2.25 -4.78
C ASP A 103 -15.47 -1.82 -3.37
N LYS A 104 -14.59 -1.96 -2.37
CA LYS A 104 -14.88 -1.55 -0.99
C LYS A 104 -14.88 -0.02 -0.82
N MET A 105 -14.02 0.67 -1.55
CA MET A 105 -13.90 2.13 -1.52
C MET A 105 -15.03 2.82 -2.27
N GLU A 106 -15.57 2.22 -3.32
CA GLU A 106 -16.58 2.86 -4.20
C GLU A 106 -17.77 3.45 -3.45
N PRO A 107 -18.53 2.70 -2.60
CA PRO A 107 -19.67 3.26 -1.88
C PRO A 107 -19.25 4.35 -0.87
N ILE A 108 -18.08 4.22 -0.27
CA ILE A 108 -17.54 5.19 0.70
C ILE A 108 -17.21 6.49 -0.01
N MET A 109 -16.51 6.41 -1.15
CA MET A 109 -16.16 7.58 -1.96
C MET A 109 -17.38 8.26 -2.54
N ALA A 110 -18.37 7.50 -3.02
CA ALA A 110 -19.63 8.06 -3.51
C ALA A 110 -20.37 8.84 -2.42
N GLN A 111 -20.41 8.31 -1.21
CA GLN A 111 -21.04 8.99 -0.08
C GLN A 111 -20.25 10.23 0.38
N ALA A 112 -18.93 10.14 0.48
CA ALA A 112 -18.06 11.23 0.95
C ALA A 112 -18.04 12.42 -0.04
N THR A 113 -17.99 12.13 -1.34
CA THR A 113 -17.87 13.15 -2.39
C THR A 113 -19.20 13.59 -2.98
N LYS A 114 -20.29 12.86 -2.75
CA LYS A 114 -21.59 13.02 -3.41
C LYS A 114 -21.52 12.86 -4.94
N MET A 115 -20.54 12.10 -5.43
CA MET A 115 -20.29 11.85 -6.84
C MET A 115 -20.23 10.35 -7.10
N ASN A 116 -20.77 9.90 -8.23
CA ASN A 116 -20.54 8.54 -8.73
C ASN A 116 -19.13 8.41 -9.32
N MET A 117 -18.72 7.17 -9.69
CA MET A 117 -17.40 6.89 -10.26
C MET A 117 -17.08 7.77 -11.47
N ALA A 118 -17.97 7.86 -12.46
CA ALA A 118 -17.75 8.64 -13.68
C ALA A 118 -17.55 10.13 -13.38
N GLN A 119 -18.31 10.69 -12.44
CA GLN A 119 -18.15 12.09 -12.01
C GLN A 119 -16.81 12.31 -11.30
N ARG A 120 -16.34 11.34 -10.51
CA ARG A 120 -15.04 11.43 -9.85
C ARG A 120 -13.88 11.33 -10.85
N GLU A 121 -14.01 10.47 -11.87
CA GLU A 121 -13.03 10.36 -12.96
C GLU A 121 -12.93 11.66 -13.75
N GLU A 122 -14.08 12.23 -14.15
CA GLU A 122 -14.12 13.53 -14.82
C GLU A 122 -13.50 14.63 -13.96
N ALA A 123 -13.86 14.70 -12.66
CA ALA A 123 -13.27 15.64 -11.73
C ALA A 123 -11.75 15.43 -11.57
N SER A 124 -11.27 14.17 -11.60
CA SER A 124 -9.84 13.87 -11.58
C SER A 124 -9.13 14.36 -12.84
N GLY A 125 -9.75 14.17 -14.00
CA GLY A 125 -9.26 14.71 -15.27
C GLY A 125 -9.13 16.23 -15.25
N LYS A 126 -10.13 16.93 -14.72
CA LYS A 126 -10.11 18.40 -14.57
C LYS A 126 -8.98 18.89 -13.65
N ARG A 127 -8.50 18.09 -12.70
CA ARG A 127 -7.40 18.47 -11.81
C ARG A 127 -6.01 18.42 -12.45
N THR A 128 -5.89 17.92 -13.68
CA THR A 128 -4.62 17.92 -14.41
C THR A 128 -4.04 19.33 -14.62
N VAL A 129 -4.89 20.37 -14.61
CA VAL A 129 -4.46 21.76 -14.64
C VAL A 129 -3.78 22.22 -13.35
N MET A 130 -4.00 21.49 -12.24
CA MET A 130 -3.45 21.84 -10.92
C MET A 130 -2.20 21.00 -10.59
N ARG A 131 -2.16 19.75 -11.08
CA ARG A 131 -1.11 18.80 -10.68
C ARG A 131 -0.88 17.71 -11.73
N THR A 132 0.31 17.11 -11.66
CA THR A 132 0.64 15.84 -12.31
C THR A 132 0.94 14.79 -11.24
N ILE A 133 0.34 13.60 -11.34
CA ILE A 133 0.75 12.44 -10.55
C ILE A 133 1.97 11.84 -11.23
N LEU A 134 3.12 11.84 -10.54
CA LEU A 134 4.37 11.30 -11.06
C LEU A 134 4.41 9.77 -10.94
N GLY A 135 3.74 9.22 -9.94
CA GLY A 135 3.64 7.80 -9.70
C GLY A 135 3.20 7.48 -8.28
N THR A 136 2.89 6.22 -8.05
CA THR A 136 2.61 5.67 -6.71
C THR A 136 3.46 4.44 -6.50
N GLU A 137 4.17 4.37 -5.38
CA GLU A 137 4.89 3.18 -4.94
C GLU A 137 4.30 2.63 -3.65
N LEU A 138 4.42 1.32 -3.46
CA LEU A 138 4.09 0.65 -2.21
C LEU A 138 5.38 0.35 -1.46
N VAL A 139 5.48 0.85 -0.24
CA VAL A 139 6.57 0.55 0.68
C VAL A 139 6.04 -0.24 1.88
N ARG A 140 6.86 -1.11 2.44
CA ARG A 140 6.51 -1.90 3.61
C ARG A 140 7.42 -1.57 4.76
N GLU A 141 6.85 -1.36 5.92
CA GLU A 141 7.61 -1.23 7.16
C GLU A 141 8.32 -2.55 7.49
N LEU A 142 9.60 -2.47 7.83
CA LEU A 142 10.40 -3.59 8.34
C LEU A 142 10.94 -3.20 9.71
N THR A 143 10.40 -3.84 10.77
CA THR A 143 10.92 -3.66 12.12
C THR A 143 12.09 -4.59 12.34
N LEU A 144 13.28 -4.05 12.59
CA LEU A 144 14.49 -4.82 12.89
C LEU A 144 14.36 -5.45 14.28
N LYS A 145 14.86 -6.70 14.42
CA LYS A 145 14.88 -7.43 15.70
C LYS A 145 16.08 -7.05 16.56
#